data_c65a03599f98202dc7649ff69c07d620
#
_entry.id   c65a03599f98202dc7649ff69c07d620
#
_cell.length_a   1.000
_cell.length_b   1.000
_cell.length_c   1.000
_cell.angle_alpha   90.00
_cell.angle_beta   90.00
_cell.angle_gamma   90.00
#
_symmetry.space_group_name_H-M   'P 1'
#
loop_
_entity.id
_entity.type
_entity.pdbx_description
1 polymer ?
#
loop_
_entity_poly.entity_id
_entity_poly.type
_entity_poly.pdbx_seq_one_letter_code
_entity_poly.pdbx_strand_id
1 'polypeptide(L)'
;HQVSENNSHPVSSVEEATCAQPSLSRIQAIAKDLGFRDFSTVSGTIEYLMDLVEDMKTRRQNILDINSDGIITATPDDGVISYYLPDGTKDTIDNIRTSNTQAATDAKNDATALSQALSTGGTADDGRTVEQILDNMAKYQDLPVYSNIFVNTYGVEKFIELPISMYWHYTKLVGNRTTQYGDYSVDRDAVNRANSTLGHILGSATQASEAPEGFGSWADAFYTTVTADGHHGRISALNALLAAPGALYGTRPLVDLATKMENLDKSKGGYYDGNPASSTPDLIWGYFDDAGFGCNYNEGQALARSSMDPMYGVIAAMGNNPDAALAYLVPDGSVNPKSGLWVPGATTNERWAFLKSRKWEPEGGLNAFTAAQAAASSLRSSDSSDQASAATWATARSIEYAVNDLSTSQYTETMKENFSVLVANSANEIEYVAQGGSPDGLGLNGDEATDRNTVSSLIYRIMDNKNAAATVFSALTQASFRD
;
A
#
# COMPACT_ATOMS: atom_id res chain seq x y z
N HIS A 1 2.23 -20.15 8.01
CA HIS A 1 3.42 -19.63 7.31
C HIS A 1 2.94 -18.89 6.07
N GLN A 2 3.12 -17.58 6.04
CA GLN A 2 3.01 -16.80 4.82
C GLN A 2 4.35 -16.89 4.09
N VAL A 3 4.36 -17.44 2.89
CA VAL A 3 5.43 -17.19 1.94
C VAL A 3 4.88 -16.11 1.01
N SER A 4 5.13 -14.84 1.33
CA SER A 4 4.94 -13.77 0.37
C SER A 4 6.23 -13.66 -0.42
N GLU A 5 6.28 -14.22 -1.61
CA GLU A 5 7.23 -13.79 -2.61
C GLU A 5 6.68 -12.51 -3.23
N ASN A 6 7.26 -11.39 -2.84
CA ASN A 6 7.11 -10.16 -3.59
C ASN A 6 7.96 -10.33 -4.87
N ASN A 7 7.43 -11.12 -5.80
CA ASN A 7 8.08 -11.41 -7.07
C ASN A 7 7.55 -10.41 -8.09
N SER A 8 8.14 -9.23 -8.10
CA SER A 8 8.16 -8.39 -9.30
C SER A 8 9.01 -9.03 -10.43
N HIS A 9 9.57 -10.21 -10.19
CA HIS A 9 10.34 -10.93 -11.17
C HIS A 9 9.53 -12.08 -11.76
N PRO A 10 9.38 -12.12 -13.10
CA PRO A 10 8.79 -13.27 -13.76
C PRO A 10 9.61 -14.52 -13.44
N VAL A 11 8.97 -15.68 -13.46
CA VAL A 11 9.57 -17.01 -13.20
C VAL A 11 10.89 -17.25 -13.96
N SER A 12 11.08 -16.57 -15.08
CA SER A 12 12.32 -16.56 -15.86
C SER A 12 13.55 -16.11 -15.05
N SER A 13 13.41 -15.15 -14.13
CA SER A 13 14.57 -14.67 -13.37
C SER A 13 15.09 -15.69 -12.34
N VAL A 14 14.21 -16.51 -11.78
CA VAL A 14 14.61 -17.60 -10.89
C VAL A 14 15.21 -18.77 -11.70
N GLU A 15 14.69 -19.04 -12.90
CA GLU A 15 15.28 -20.02 -13.82
C GLU A 15 16.62 -19.53 -14.39
N GLU A 16 16.77 -18.24 -14.71
CA GLU A 16 18.03 -17.66 -15.15
C GLU A 16 19.07 -17.62 -14.02
N ALA A 17 18.68 -17.33 -12.80
CA ALA A 17 19.57 -17.41 -11.63
C ALA A 17 20.04 -18.85 -11.34
N THR A 18 19.25 -19.88 -11.72
CA THR A 18 19.65 -21.29 -11.61
C THR A 18 20.45 -21.78 -12.81
N CYS A 19 20.29 -21.16 -13.99
CA CYS A 19 21.14 -21.47 -15.16
C CYS A 19 22.54 -20.85 -15.05
N ALA A 20 22.68 -19.72 -14.37
CA ALA A 20 23.97 -19.17 -13.99
C ALA A 20 24.38 -19.70 -12.61
N GLN A 21 24.62 -21.02 -12.49
CA GLN A 21 25.36 -21.50 -11.30
C GLN A 21 26.68 -20.75 -11.25
N PRO A 22 26.89 -19.81 -10.30
CA PRO A 22 28.22 -19.24 -10.15
C PRO A 22 29.15 -20.40 -9.88
N SER A 23 30.23 -20.53 -10.67
CA SER A 23 31.20 -21.59 -10.43
C SER A 23 31.65 -21.53 -8.97
N LEU A 24 31.84 -22.67 -8.32
CA LEU A 24 32.30 -22.75 -6.92
C LEU A 24 33.47 -21.78 -6.66
N SER A 25 34.33 -21.60 -7.70
CA SER A 25 35.45 -20.66 -7.69
C SER A 25 35.06 -19.19 -7.59
N ARG A 26 33.94 -18.78 -8.18
CA ARG A 26 33.45 -17.38 -8.11
C ARG A 26 32.85 -17.10 -6.76
N ILE A 27 32.13 -18.05 -6.19
CA ILE A 27 31.57 -17.95 -4.82
C ILE A 27 32.70 -17.92 -3.79
N GLN A 28 33.72 -18.76 -3.96
CA GLN A 28 34.92 -18.75 -3.12
C GLN A 28 35.70 -17.42 -3.21
N ALA A 29 35.76 -16.80 -4.38
CA ALA A 29 36.35 -15.49 -4.56
C ALA A 29 35.60 -14.40 -3.81
N ILE A 30 34.26 -14.33 -3.94
CA ILE A 30 33.41 -13.40 -3.22
C ILE A 30 33.51 -13.62 -1.70
N ALA A 31 33.50 -14.85 -1.23
CA ALA A 31 33.64 -15.16 0.18
C ALA A 31 35.01 -14.71 0.74
N LYS A 32 36.07 -14.84 -0.05
CA LYS A 32 37.40 -14.38 0.30
C LYS A 32 37.46 -12.83 0.40
N ASP A 33 36.84 -12.14 -0.54
CA ASP A 33 36.77 -10.68 -0.55
C ASP A 33 35.94 -10.14 0.64
N LEU A 34 34.93 -10.88 1.08
CA LEU A 34 34.12 -10.60 2.27
C LEU A 34 34.83 -11.01 3.59
N GLY A 35 36.06 -11.52 3.53
CA GLY A 35 36.88 -11.83 4.72
C GLY A 35 36.56 -13.15 5.39
N PHE A 36 35.78 -14.05 4.77
CA PHE A 36 35.54 -15.40 5.29
C PHE A 36 36.82 -16.24 5.23
N ARG A 37 37.28 -16.75 6.37
CA ARG A 37 38.49 -17.58 6.47
C ARG A 37 38.22 -19.06 6.40
N ASP A 38 36.99 -19.48 6.56
CA ASP A 38 36.58 -20.89 6.53
C ASP A 38 35.59 -21.14 5.40
N PHE A 39 36.11 -21.80 4.35
CA PHE A 39 35.31 -22.11 3.15
C PHE A 39 34.34 -23.28 3.36
N SER A 40 34.54 -24.12 4.39
CA SER A 40 33.62 -25.22 4.70
C SER A 40 32.27 -24.66 5.17
N THR A 41 32.30 -23.59 5.95
CA THR A 41 31.10 -22.87 6.43
C THR A 41 30.38 -22.18 5.28
N VAL A 42 31.12 -21.59 4.32
CA VAL A 42 30.54 -20.93 3.15
C VAL A 42 29.88 -21.94 2.21
N SER A 43 30.54 -23.10 1.95
CA SER A 43 29.97 -24.18 1.13
C SER A 43 28.67 -24.70 1.76
N GLY A 44 28.66 -24.97 3.05
CA GLY A 44 27.48 -25.43 3.77
C GLY A 44 26.33 -24.42 3.76
N THR A 45 26.65 -23.11 3.84
CA THR A 45 25.63 -22.04 3.73
C THR A 45 25.04 -21.98 2.32
N ILE A 46 25.87 -22.18 1.28
CA ILE A 46 25.41 -22.18 -0.10
C ILE A 46 24.56 -23.42 -0.40
N GLU A 47 24.96 -24.60 0.05
CA GLU A 47 24.14 -25.81 -0.05
C GLU A 47 22.81 -25.64 0.64
N TYR A 48 22.78 -25.08 1.82
CA TYR A 48 21.54 -24.75 2.54
C TYR A 48 20.64 -23.76 1.76
N LEU A 49 21.22 -22.70 1.18
CA LEU A 49 20.47 -21.74 0.37
C LEU A 49 19.94 -22.38 -0.93
N MET A 50 20.71 -23.27 -1.55
CA MET A 50 20.26 -24.01 -2.73
C MET A 50 19.11 -24.97 -2.40
N ASP A 51 19.19 -25.68 -1.28
CA ASP A 51 18.11 -26.54 -0.81
C ASP A 51 16.85 -25.71 -0.50
N LEU A 52 17.03 -24.53 0.10
CA LEU A 52 15.93 -23.61 0.37
C LEU A 52 15.24 -23.11 -0.91
N VAL A 53 16.02 -22.75 -1.93
CA VAL A 53 15.49 -22.34 -3.25
C VAL A 53 14.73 -23.47 -3.94
N GLU A 54 15.24 -24.72 -3.87
CA GLU A 54 14.55 -25.87 -4.45
C GLU A 54 13.26 -26.21 -3.70
N ASP A 55 13.27 -26.09 -2.38
CA ASP A 55 12.09 -26.23 -1.55
C ASP A 55 11.03 -25.17 -1.90
N MET A 56 11.45 -23.91 -2.06
CA MET A 56 10.57 -22.82 -2.50
C MET A 56 9.96 -23.06 -3.89
N LYS A 57 10.75 -23.57 -4.85
CA LYS A 57 10.23 -23.93 -6.18
C LYS A 57 9.20 -25.03 -6.11
N THR A 58 9.48 -26.07 -5.34
CA THR A 58 8.55 -27.20 -5.13
C THR A 58 7.26 -26.71 -4.49
N ARG A 59 7.35 -25.87 -3.46
CA ARG A 59 6.18 -25.26 -2.80
C ARG A 59 5.38 -24.41 -3.77
N ARG A 60 6.04 -23.56 -4.55
CA ARG A 60 5.38 -22.74 -5.56
C ARG A 60 4.62 -23.61 -6.57
N GLN A 61 5.24 -24.65 -7.11
CA GLN A 61 4.57 -25.55 -8.06
C GLN A 61 3.35 -26.22 -7.42
N ASN A 62 3.50 -26.70 -6.19
CA ASN A 62 2.41 -27.32 -5.43
C ASN A 62 1.22 -26.37 -5.24
N ILE A 63 1.49 -25.09 -5.01
CA ILE A 63 0.44 -24.07 -4.86
C ILE A 63 -0.24 -23.74 -6.18
N LEU A 64 0.53 -23.67 -7.27
CA LEU A 64 -0.04 -23.51 -8.62
C LEU A 64 -0.94 -24.70 -9.00
N ASP A 65 -0.56 -25.91 -8.63
CA ASP A 65 -1.37 -27.12 -8.84
C ASP A 65 -2.68 -27.07 -8.02
N ILE A 66 -2.62 -26.58 -6.79
CA ILE A 66 -3.82 -26.36 -5.97
C ILE A 66 -4.71 -25.25 -6.57
N ASN A 67 -4.13 -24.19 -7.10
CA ASN A 67 -4.89 -23.12 -7.74
C ASN A 67 -5.61 -23.60 -8.99
N SER A 68 -5.03 -24.54 -9.74
CA SER A 68 -5.67 -25.18 -10.90
C SER A 68 -6.93 -25.98 -10.51
N ASP A 69 -7.03 -26.41 -9.27
CA ASP A 69 -8.19 -27.10 -8.71
C ASP A 69 -9.32 -26.14 -8.24
N GLY A 70 -9.20 -24.84 -8.54
CA GLY A 70 -10.20 -23.82 -8.20
C GLY A 70 -10.10 -23.29 -6.77
N ILE A 71 -9.01 -23.55 -6.07
CA ILE A 71 -8.70 -22.96 -4.77
C ILE A 71 -7.79 -21.73 -5.00
N ILE A 72 -8.27 -20.56 -4.64
CA ILE A 72 -7.51 -19.30 -4.82
C ILE A 72 -6.33 -19.30 -3.87
N THR A 73 -5.13 -19.41 -4.39
CA THR A 73 -3.86 -19.37 -3.64
C THR A 73 -2.85 -18.41 -4.24
N ALA A 74 -3.03 -17.97 -5.48
CA ALA A 74 -2.15 -17.06 -6.19
C ALA A 74 -2.92 -15.83 -6.66
N THR A 75 -2.24 -14.70 -6.67
CA THR A 75 -2.79 -13.47 -7.24
C THR A 75 -2.31 -13.30 -8.66
N PRO A 76 -3.20 -13.04 -9.62
CA PRO A 76 -2.84 -12.94 -11.03
C PRO A 76 -1.95 -11.74 -11.38
N ASP A 77 -2.10 -10.63 -10.65
CA ASP A 77 -1.55 -9.33 -11.06
C ASP A 77 -0.14 -9.07 -10.52
N ASP A 78 0.21 -9.61 -9.36
CA ASP A 78 1.49 -9.34 -8.68
C ASP A 78 2.34 -10.59 -8.42
N GLY A 79 1.85 -11.76 -8.79
CA GLY A 79 2.56 -13.02 -8.63
C GLY A 79 2.73 -13.47 -7.17
N VAL A 80 2.05 -12.82 -6.23
CA VAL A 80 2.10 -13.20 -4.81
C VAL A 80 1.30 -14.48 -4.60
N ILE A 81 1.92 -15.48 -4.00
CA ILE A 81 1.31 -16.74 -3.63
C ILE A 81 1.20 -16.78 -2.12
N SER A 82 -0.05 -16.83 -1.62
CA SER A 82 -0.34 -16.83 -0.19
C SER A 82 -1.10 -18.07 0.21
N TYR A 83 -0.66 -18.71 1.29
CA TYR A 83 -1.40 -19.79 1.95
C TYR A 83 -1.16 -19.75 3.45
N TYR A 84 -2.08 -20.33 4.21
CA TYR A 84 -1.99 -20.43 5.64
C TYR A 84 -1.86 -21.89 6.06
N LEU A 85 -0.92 -22.16 6.96
CA LEU A 85 -0.82 -23.44 7.65
C LEU A 85 -0.74 -23.17 9.17
N PRO A 86 -1.54 -23.87 9.98
CA PRO A 86 -1.42 -23.81 11.43
C PRO A 86 -0.02 -24.21 11.90
N ASP A 87 0.43 -23.64 13.01
CA ASP A 87 1.73 -23.94 13.59
C ASP A 87 1.93 -25.45 13.81
N GLY A 88 3.10 -25.96 13.41
CA GLY A 88 3.45 -27.38 13.52
C GLY A 88 2.87 -28.27 12.41
N THR A 89 2.06 -27.72 11.49
CA THR A 89 1.56 -28.46 10.33
C THR A 89 2.66 -28.56 9.27
N LYS A 90 2.88 -29.78 8.73
CA LYS A 90 3.83 -29.96 7.64
C LYS A 90 3.34 -29.27 6.37
N ASP A 91 4.25 -28.63 5.68
CA ASP A 91 4.01 -27.96 4.43
C ASP A 91 3.93 -29.00 3.29
N THR A 92 2.70 -29.44 3.01
CA THR A 92 2.35 -30.41 1.96
C THR A 92 1.11 -29.93 1.22
N ILE A 93 0.95 -30.34 -0.04
CA ILE A 93 -0.22 -30.02 -0.87
C ILE A 93 -1.53 -30.33 -0.15
N ASP A 94 -1.64 -31.51 0.46
CA ASP A 94 -2.86 -31.94 1.14
C ASP A 94 -3.18 -31.08 2.36
N ASN A 95 -2.15 -30.66 3.12
CA ASN A 95 -2.32 -29.78 4.26
C ASN A 95 -2.69 -28.36 3.82
N ILE A 96 -2.08 -27.83 2.77
CA ILE A 96 -2.42 -26.52 2.19
C ILE A 96 -3.87 -26.55 1.69
N ARG A 97 -4.27 -27.57 0.93
CA ARG A 97 -5.64 -27.72 0.45
C ARG A 97 -6.63 -27.81 1.59
N THR A 98 -6.33 -28.60 2.62
CA THR A 98 -7.18 -28.74 3.81
C THR A 98 -7.32 -27.41 4.55
N SER A 99 -6.23 -26.70 4.76
CA SER A 99 -6.21 -25.39 5.43
C SER A 99 -6.97 -24.32 4.65
N ASN A 100 -6.82 -24.27 3.33
CA ASN A 100 -7.57 -23.34 2.49
C ASN A 100 -9.07 -23.66 2.46
N THR A 101 -9.44 -24.93 2.44
CA THR A 101 -10.86 -25.35 2.54
C THR A 101 -11.45 -24.98 3.90
N GLN A 102 -10.68 -25.12 4.97
CA GLN A 102 -11.10 -24.68 6.31
C GLN A 102 -11.22 -23.15 6.36
N ALA A 103 -10.23 -22.40 5.84
CA ALA A 103 -10.28 -20.95 5.76
C ALA A 103 -11.53 -20.47 4.98
N ALA A 104 -11.88 -21.12 3.87
CA ALA A 104 -13.08 -20.82 3.10
C ALA A 104 -14.38 -21.05 3.92
N THR A 105 -14.39 -22.07 4.76
CA THR A 105 -15.52 -22.36 5.67
C THR A 105 -15.59 -21.33 6.79
N ASP A 106 -14.45 -21.02 7.40
CA ASP A 106 -14.34 -20.04 8.48
C ASP A 106 -14.76 -18.64 7.99
N ALA A 107 -14.39 -18.27 6.75
CA ALA A 107 -14.78 -16.99 6.15
C ALA A 107 -16.31 -16.80 6.11
N LYS A 108 -17.06 -17.83 5.72
CA LYS A 108 -18.53 -17.79 5.69
C LYS A 108 -19.12 -17.69 7.09
N ASN A 109 -18.57 -18.47 8.02
CA ASN A 109 -19.01 -18.48 9.41
C ASN A 109 -18.73 -17.14 10.09
N ASP A 110 -17.52 -16.57 9.89
CA ASP A 110 -17.12 -15.31 10.48
C ASP A 110 -17.92 -14.13 9.90
N ALA A 111 -18.17 -14.10 8.59
CA ALA A 111 -19.00 -13.09 7.96
C ALA A 111 -20.43 -13.09 8.53
N THR A 112 -21.02 -14.27 8.71
CA THR A 112 -22.34 -14.42 9.30
C THR A 112 -22.35 -14.02 10.78
N ALA A 113 -21.38 -14.51 11.55
CA ALA A 113 -21.28 -14.23 12.98
C ALA A 113 -21.01 -12.73 13.25
N LEU A 114 -20.14 -12.06 12.46
CA LEU A 114 -19.89 -10.65 12.62
C LEU A 114 -21.16 -9.81 12.35
N SER A 115 -21.89 -10.14 11.30
CA SER A 115 -23.17 -9.48 10.99
C SER A 115 -24.18 -9.63 12.14
N GLN A 116 -24.28 -10.82 12.71
CA GLN A 116 -25.16 -11.09 13.85
C GLN A 116 -24.69 -10.34 15.12
N ALA A 117 -23.42 -10.47 15.47
CA ALA A 117 -22.87 -9.84 16.67
C ALA A 117 -23.07 -8.31 16.67
N LEU A 118 -22.83 -7.65 15.54
CA LEU A 118 -23.06 -6.21 15.41
C LEU A 118 -24.53 -5.81 15.50
N SER A 119 -25.45 -6.68 15.01
CA SER A 119 -26.90 -6.42 15.07
C SER A 119 -27.53 -6.70 16.43
N THR A 120 -26.94 -7.60 17.22
CA THR A 120 -27.48 -8.05 18.54
C THR A 120 -26.83 -7.41 19.74
N GLY A 121 -25.89 -6.47 19.51
CA GLY A 121 -25.21 -5.75 20.60
C GLY A 121 -23.92 -6.39 21.08
N GLY A 122 -23.25 -7.19 20.25
CA GLY A 122 -21.87 -7.62 20.44
C GLY A 122 -21.62 -9.12 20.56
N THR A 123 -22.66 -9.97 20.48
CA THR A 123 -22.49 -11.44 20.54
C THR A 123 -23.32 -12.12 19.44
N ALA A 124 -22.69 -13.00 18.68
CA ALA A 124 -23.34 -13.81 17.64
C ALA A 124 -24.12 -14.99 18.24
N ASP A 125 -24.96 -15.66 17.42
CA ASP A 125 -25.75 -16.83 17.83
C ASP A 125 -24.87 -18.02 18.23
N ASP A 126 -23.65 -18.10 17.72
CA ASP A 126 -22.67 -19.13 18.09
C ASP A 126 -21.91 -18.81 19.39
N GLY A 127 -22.24 -17.70 20.05
CA GLY A 127 -21.69 -17.25 21.31
C GLY A 127 -20.39 -16.45 21.19
N ARG A 128 -19.85 -16.22 19.99
CA ARG A 128 -18.62 -15.41 19.79
C ARG A 128 -18.92 -13.93 19.89
N THR A 129 -18.03 -13.20 20.55
CA THR A 129 -18.05 -11.73 20.56
C THR A 129 -17.42 -11.16 19.31
N VAL A 130 -17.64 -9.84 19.05
CA VAL A 130 -17.01 -9.12 17.94
C VAL A 130 -15.47 -9.26 17.99
N GLU A 131 -14.87 -9.14 19.19
CA GLU A 131 -13.43 -9.26 19.38
C GLU A 131 -12.92 -10.67 19.00
N GLN A 132 -13.63 -11.72 19.44
CA GLN A 132 -13.24 -13.10 19.11
C GLN A 132 -13.35 -13.40 17.61
N ILE A 133 -14.34 -12.80 16.95
CA ILE A 133 -14.47 -12.91 15.49
C ILE A 133 -13.34 -12.15 14.79
N LEU A 134 -13.03 -10.93 15.20
CA LEU A 134 -11.92 -10.14 14.66
C LEU A 134 -10.56 -10.82 14.88
N ASP A 135 -10.34 -11.44 16.05
CA ASP A 135 -9.13 -12.22 16.34
C ASP A 135 -8.99 -13.44 15.41
N ASN A 136 -10.11 -14.08 15.03
CA ASN A 136 -10.08 -15.16 14.04
C ASN A 136 -9.81 -14.62 12.62
N MET A 137 -10.46 -13.52 12.25
CA MET A 137 -10.26 -12.84 10.97
C MET A 137 -8.80 -12.41 10.78
N ALA A 138 -8.16 -11.91 11.83
CA ALA A 138 -6.74 -11.49 11.80
C ALA A 138 -5.76 -12.62 11.46
N LYS A 139 -6.11 -13.89 11.71
CA LYS A 139 -5.28 -15.04 11.32
C LYS A 139 -5.24 -15.26 9.81
N TYR A 140 -6.31 -14.86 9.12
CA TYR A 140 -6.52 -15.09 7.70
C TYR A 140 -6.56 -13.80 6.88
N GLN A 141 -6.30 -12.64 7.48
CA GLN A 141 -6.54 -11.32 6.88
C GLN A 141 -5.82 -11.10 5.54
N ASP A 142 -4.66 -11.75 5.34
CA ASP A 142 -3.87 -11.65 4.12
C ASP A 142 -4.00 -12.90 3.23
N LEU A 143 -5.02 -13.71 3.45
CA LEU A 143 -5.28 -14.92 2.68
C LEU A 143 -6.40 -14.67 1.66
N PRO A 144 -6.12 -14.60 0.34
CA PRO A 144 -7.11 -14.24 -0.68
C PRO A 144 -8.37 -15.12 -0.67
N VAL A 145 -8.23 -16.44 -0.46
CA VAL A 145 -9.38 -17.36 -0.40
C VAL A 145 -10.34 -17.03 0.75
N TYR A 146 -9.80 -16.71 1.93
CA TYR A 146 -10.60 -16.29 3.06
C TYR A 146 -11.25 -14.93 2.79
N SER A 147 -10.44 -13.97 2.41
CA SER A 147 -10.85 -12.57 2.26
C SER A 147 -11.90 -12.38 1.17
N ASN A 148 -11.72 -13.00 0.01
CA ASN A 148 -12.69 -12.94 -1.08
C ASN A 148 -14.05 -13.56 -0.66
N ILE A 149 -14.05 -14.74 -0.04
CA ILE A 149 -15.26 -15.39 0.42
C ILE A 149 -15.92 -14.59 1.53
N PHE A 150 -15.17 -14.03 2.47
CA PHE A 150 -15.69 -13.20 3.55
C PHE A 150 -16.42 -11.97 2.98
N VAL A 151 -15.73 -11.18 2.13
CA VAL A 151 -16.31 -9.94 1.56
C VAL A 151 -17.55 -10.24 0.71
N ASN A 152 -17.53 -11.30 -0.11
CA ASN A 152 -18.68 -11.69 -0.91
C ASN A 152 -19.84 -12.21 -0.04
N THR A 153 -19.58 -12.95 1.03
CA THR A 153 -20.62 -13.45 1.95
C THR A 153 -21.24 -12.30 2.75
N TYR A 154 -20.42 -11.37 3.23
CA TYR A 154 -20.87 -10.20 3.98
C TYR A 154 -21.62 -9.21 3.09
N GLY A 155 -21.23 -9.12 1.83
CA GLY A 155 -21.65 -8.14 0.83
C GLY A 155 -20.77 -6.91 0.86
N VAL A 156 -20.16 -6.56 -0.29
CA VAL A 156 -19.14 -5.49 -0.40
C VAL A 156 -19.62 -4.14 0.12
N GLU A 157 -20.88 -3.79 -0.14
CA GLU A 157 -21.47 -2.53 0.32
C GLU A 157 -21.50 -2.45 1.86
N LYS A 158 -21.99 -3.51 2.51
CA LYS A 158 -22.03 -3.61 3.97
C LYS A 158 -20.63 -3.70 4.57
N PHE A 159 -19.71 -4.35 3.86
CA PHE A 159 -18.32 -4.45 4.31
C PHE A 159 -17.65 -3.07 4.38
N ILE A 160 -17.86 -2.22 3.38
CA ILE A 160 -17.35 -0.84 3.38
C ILE A 160 -17.92 -0.02 4.55
N GLU A 161 -19.10 -0.34 5.05
CA GLU A 161 -19.71 0.32 6.22
C GLU A 161 -19.20 -0.22 7.58
N LEU A 162 -18.42 -1.31 7.58
CA LEU A 162 -17.92 -1.90 8.83
C LEU A 162 -17.11 -0.93 9.71
N PRO A 163 -16.24 -0.06 9.20
CA PRO A 163 -15.56 0.93 10.03
C PRO A 163 -16.53 1.81 10.84
N ILE A 164 -17.67 2.18 10.27
CA ILE A 164 -18.73 2.93 10.96
C ILE A 164 -19.33 2.06 12.07
N SER A 165 -19.65 0.82 11.76
CA SER A 165 -20.21 -0.13 12.72
C SER A 165 -19.25 -0.41 13.88
N MET A 166 -17.94 -0.54 13.60
CA MET A 166 -16.91 -0.71 14.62
C MET A 166 -16.77 0.52 15.50
N TYR A 167 -16.80 1.71 14.92
CA TYR A 167 -16.78 2.96 15.69
C TYR A 167 -17.93 3.01 16.71
N TRP A 168 -19.14 2.68 16.29
CA TRP A 168 -20.30 2.64 17.18
C TRP A 168 -20.24 1.51 18.21
N HIS A 169 -19.75 0.34 17.84
CA HIS A 169 -19.58 -0.79 18.74
C HIS A 169 -18.62 -0.46 19.90
N TYR A 170 -17.54 0.24 19.60
CA TYR A 170 -16.52 0.64 20.58
C TYR A 170 -16.79 1.99 21.24
N THR A 171 -17.97 2.60 20.99
CA THR A 171 -18.40 3.85 21.61
C THR A 171 -19.27 3.56 22.83
N LYS A 172 -18.91 4.14 23.97
CA LYS A 172 -19.66 3.99 25.23
C LYS A 172 -20.17 5.33 25.72
N LEU A 173 -21.41 5.38 26.22
CA LEU A 173 -21.95 6.54 26.90
C LEU A 173 -21.25 6.68 28.27
N VAL A 174 -20.62 7.83 28.51
CA VAL A 174 -19.93 8.17 29.77
C VAL A 174 -20.67 9.33 30.40
N GLY A 175 -21.34 9.10 31.54
CA GLY A 175 -21.98 10.15 32.32
C GLY A 175 -23.50 10.15 32.32
N ASN A 176 -24.09 10.98 33.24
CA ASN A 176 -25.53 11.14 33.36
C ASN A 176 -26.08 12.06 32.25
N ARG A 177 -27.17 11.66 31.61
CA ARG A 177 -27.92 12.41 30.58
C ARG A 177 -28.43 13.77 31.11
N THR A 178 -27.57 14.72 31.40
CA THR A 178 -27.97 16.07 31.79
C THR A 178 -27.88 17.08 30.67
N THR A 179 -27.26 16.73 29.55
CA THR A 179 -27.20 17.54 28.33
C THR A 179 -27.90 16.84 27.18
N GLN A 180 -28.41 17.61 26.22
CA GLN A 180 -29.03 17.09 24.99
C GLN A 180 -28.08 16.21 24.16
N TYR A 181 -26.79 16.28 24.46
CA TYR A 181 -25.70 15.51 23.91
C TYR A 181 -25.03 14.74 25.05
N GLY A 182 -25.16 13.43 25.08
CA GLY A 182 -24.44 12.59 26.08
C GLY A 182 -22.93 12.68 25.89
N ASP A 183 -22.17 12.54 26.98
CA ASP A 183 -20.72 12.36 26.88
C ASP A 183 -20.42 10.94 26.41
N TYR A 184 -19.75 10.78 25.28
CA TYR A 184 -19.36 9.50 24.71
C TYR A 184 -17.84 9.35 24.77
N SER A 185 -17.39 8.13 25.04
CA SER A 185 -15.99 7.74 24.96
C SER A 185 -15.82 6.62 23.93
N VAL A 186 -14.86 6.76 23.04
CA VAL A 186 -14.52 5.80 21.98
C VAL A 186 -13.22 5.11 22.34
N ASP A 187 -13.20 3.78 22.30
CA ASP A 187 -11.95 3.01 22.34
C ASP A 187 -11.29 3.07 20.94
N ARG A 188 -10.47 4.10 20.73
CA ARG A 188 -9.81 4.36 19.45
C ARG A 188 -8.84 3.25 19.06
N ASP A 189 -8.18 2.64 20.04
CA ASP A 189 -7.24 1.55 19.76
C ASP A 189 -7.96 0.31 19.26
N ALA A 190 -9.12 -0.02 19.83
CA ALA A 190 -9.95 -1.11 19.35
C ALA A 190 -10.50 -0.83 17.93
N VAL A 191 -10.98 0.40 17.67
CA VAL A 191 -11.44 0.82 16.33
C VAL A 191 -10.29 0.70 15.31
N ASN A 192 -9.11 1.19 15.64
CA ASN A 192 -7.94 1.15 14.73
C ASN A 192 -7.50 -0.29 14.44
N ARG A 193 -7.48 -1.17 15.46
CA ARG A 193 -7.18 -2.60 15.25
C ARG A 193 -8.22 -3.26 14.35
N ALA A 194 -9.51 -3.01 14.59
CA ALA A 194 -10.58 -3.53 13.75
C ALA A 194 -10.44 -3.05 12.29
N ASN A 195 -10.24 -1.74 12.09
CA ASN A 195 -10.08 -1.17 10.75
C ASN A 195 -8.82 -1.70 10.05
N SER A 196 -7.74 -1.95 10.79
CA SER A 196 -6.54 -2.58 10.23
C SER A 196 -6.84 -3.99 9.72
N THR A 197 -7.44 -4.86 10.53
CA THR A 197 -7.84 -6.21 10.10
C THR A 197 -8.79 -6.19 8.91
N LEU A 198 -9.80 -5.31 8.94
CA LEU A 198 -10.76 -5.17 7.84
C LEU A 198 -10.09 -4.64 6.56
N GLY A 199 -9.17 -3.70 6.67
CA GLY A 199 -8.40 -3.17 5.54
C GLY A 199 -7.52 -4.23 4.88
N HIS A 200 -6.85 -5.07 5.67
CA HIS A 200 -6.09 -6.21 5.17
C HIS A 200 -6.99 -7.23 4.45
N ILE A 201 -8.15 -7.55 5.01
CA ILE A 201 -9.12 -8.44 4.36
C ILE A 201 -9.61 -7.85 3.04
N LEU A 202 -9.97 -6.56 3.02
CA LEU A 202 -10.42 -5.93 1.78
C LEU A 202 -9.30 -5.90 0.73
N GLY A 203 -8.09 -5.54 1.13
CA GLY A 203 -6.91 -5.56 0.27
C GLY A 203 -6.66 -6.93 -0.32
N SER A 204 -6.58 -7.95 0.51
CA SER A 204 -6.38 -9.33 0.11
C SER A 204 -7.50 -9.85 -0.81
N ALA A 205 -8.77 -9.46 -0.57
CA ALA A 205 -9.89 -9.81 -1.44
C ALA A 205 -9.73 -9.23 -2.85
N THR A 206 -9.20 -8.01 -2.98
CA THR A 206 -8.99 -7.36 -4.29
C THR A 206 -7.89 -8.00 -5.13
N GLN A 207 -7.06 -8.85 -4.52
CA GLN A 207 -6.04 -9.63 -5.22
C GLN A 207 -6.63 -10.84 -5.94
N ALA A 208 -7.86 -11.21 -5.65
CA ALA A 208 -8.57 -12.24 -6.41
C ALA A 208 -8.93 -11.72 -7.81
N SER A 209 -8.85 -12.61 -8.83
CA SER A 209 -9.17 -12.27 -10.22
C SER A 209 -10.66 -11.94 -10.43
N GLU A 210 -11.53 -12.35 -9.50
CA GLU A 210 -12.97 -12.19 -9.62
C GLU A 210 -13.44 -10.92 -8.92
N ALA A 211 -14.27 -10.16 -9.64
CA ALA A 211 -14.98 -9.02 -9.07
C ALA A 211 -16.03 -9.49 -8.03
N PRO A 212 -16.43 -8.62 -7.08
CA PRO A 212 -17.54 -8.93 -6.19
C PRO A 212 -18.83 -9.21 -6.95
N GLU A 213 -19.67 -10.07 -6.39
CA GLU A 213 -20.96 -10.43 -7.00
C GLU A 213 -21.79 -9.16 -7.32
N GLY A 214 -22.31 -9.09 -8.55
CA GLY A 214 -23.11 -7.97 -9.04
C GLY A 214 -22.31 -6.78 -9.61
N PHE A 215 -20.99 -6.81 -9.59
CA PHE A 215 -20.14 -5.73 -10.11
C PHE A 215 -19.20 -6.20 -11.22
N GLY A 216 -18.85 -5.28 -12.13
CA GLY A 216 -17.91 -5.56 -13.23
C GLY A 216 -16.45 -5.58 -12.78
N SER A 217 -16.11 -4.90 -11.70
CA SER A 217 -14.77 -4.82 -11.11
C SER A 217 -14.84 -4.43 -9.63
N TRP A 218 -13.75 -4.64 -8.90
CA TRP A 218 -13.59 -4.13 -7.54
C TRP A 218 -13.69 -2.60 -7.47
N ALA A 219 -13.10 -1.91 -8.43
CA ALA A 219 -13.17 -0.45 -8.51
C ALA A 219 -14.62 0.06 -8.74
N ASP A 220 -15.41 -0.66 -9.56
CA ASP A 220 -16.83 -0.35 -9.74
C ASP A 220 -17.63 -0.56 -8.46
N ALA A 221 -17.36 -1.65 -7.75
CA ALA A 221 -18.01 -1.96 -6.48
C ALA A 221 -17.75 -0.85 -5.44
N PHE A 222 -16.50 -0.46 -5.26
CA PHE A 222 -16.13 0.59 -4.31
C PHE A 222 -16.73 1.93 -4.70
N TYR A 223 -16.53 2.35 -5.95
CA TYR A 223 -17.01 3.64 -6.44
C TYR A 223 -18.52 3.75 -6.35
N THR A 224 -19.26 2.75 -6.81
CA THR A 224 -20.73 2.74 -6.77
C THR A 224 -21.24 2.80 -5.33
N THR A 225 -20.62 2.02 -4.43
CA THR A 225 -21.01 2.01 -3.01
C THR A 225 -20.85 3.37 -2.35
N VAL A 226 -19.72 4.04 -2.57
CA VAL A 226 -19.44 5.31 -1.88
C VAL A 226 -20.07 6.52 -2.53
N THR A 227 -20.54 6.40 -3.78
CA THR A 227 -21.25 7.49 -4.50
C THR A 227 -22.76 7.32 -4.52
N ALA A 228 -23.29 6.25 -3.93
CA ALA A 228 -24.74 6.03 -3.84
C ALA A 228 -25.44 7.11 -3.00
N ASP A 229 -26.60 7.57 -3.47
CA ASP A 229 -27.39 8.61 -2.78
C ASP A 229 -27.78 8.20 -1.35
N GLY A 230 -27.70 9.14 -0.42
CA GLY A 230 -28.15 8.95 0.96
C GLY A 230 -27.15 8.18 1.86
N HIS A 231 -26.01 7.81 1.36
CA HIS A 231 -24.98 7.07 2.11
C HIS A 231 -23.78 7.96 2.49
N HIS A 232 -24.06 9.00 3.26
CA HIS A 232 -23.03 9.87 3.83
C HIS A 232 -22.09 9.07 4.73
N GLY A 233 -20.80 9.32 4.67
CA GLY A 233 -19.78 8.64 5.48
C GLY A 233 -19.11 7.42 4.85
N ARG A 234 -19.63 6.86 3.79
CA ARG A 234 -19.02 5.68 3.14
C ARG A 234 -17.62 5.94 2.58
N ILE A 235 -17.33 7.16 2.11
CA ILE A 235 -15.96 7.51 1.69
C ILE A 235 -14.99 7.50 2.87
N SER A 236 -15.37 8.06 4.00
CA SER A 236 -14.53 8.01 5.20
C SER A 236 -14.29 6.57 5.65
N ALA A 237 -15.31 5.73 5.56
CA ALA A 237 -15.21 4.31 5.88
C ALA A 237 -14.26 3.58 4.90
N LEU A 238 -14.43 3.80 3.59
CA LEU A 238 -13.53 3.24 2.58
C LEU A 238 -12.09 3.72 2.77
N ASN A 239 -11.90 5.00 3.05
CA ASN A 239 -10.58 5.58 3.33
C ASN A 239 -9.93 4.95 4.56
N ALA A 240 -10.70 4.64 5.61
CA ALA A 240 -10.18 3.96 6.79
C ALA A 240 -9.68 2.53 6.47
N LEU A 241 -10.34 1.84 5.54
CA LEU A 241 -9.92 0.53 5.07
C LEU A 241 -8.69 0.62 4.17
N LEU A 242 -8.73 1.51 3.17
CA LEU A 242 -7.65 1.69 2.19
C LEU A 242 -6.35 2.19 2.83
N ALA A 243 -6.44 3.04 3.83
CA ALA A 243 -5.29 3.57 4.56
C ALA A 243 -4.77 2.65 5.67
N ALA A 244 -5.29 1.42 5.78
CA ALA A 244 -4.81 0.45 6.77
C ALA A 244 -3.31 0.15 6.56
N PRO A 245 -2.46 0.31 7.59
CA PRO A 245 -1.03 0.13 7.44
C PRO A 245 -0.67 -1.28 7.00
N GLY A 246 0.10 -1.41 5.92
CA GLY A 246 0.57 -2.69 5.39
C GLY A 246 -0.46 -3.51 4.61
N ALA A 247 -1.71 -3.05 4.48
CA ALA A 247 -2.71 -3.70 3.65
C ALA A 247 -2.32 -3.63 2.16
N LEU A 248 -2.32 -4.78 1.49
CA LEU A 248 -1.96 -4.90 0.07
C LEU A 248 -3.21 -5.06 -0.78
N TYR A 249 -3.48 -4.09 -1.61
CA TYR A 249 -4.56 -4.09 -2.59
C TYR A 249 -4.04 -4.52 -3.97
N GLY A 250 -4.87 -5.18 -4.77
CA GLY A 250 -4.53 -5.52 -6.15
C GLY A 250 -4.20 -4.27 -6.97
N THR A 251 -3.17 -4.33 -7.80
CA THR A 251 -2.66 -3.20 -8.58
C THR A 251 -3.75 -2.59 -9.46
N ARG A 252 -4.40 -3.40 -10.29
CA ARG A 252 -5.44 -2.92 -11.21
C ARG A 252 -6.66 -2.34 -10.49
N PRO A 253 -7.27 -3.03 -9.50
CA PRO A 253 -8.36 -2.46 -8.71
C PRO A 253 -8.03 -1.10 -8.10
N LEU A 254 -6.81 -0.93 -7.62
CA LEU A 254 -6.37 0.31 -6.97
C LEU A 254 -6.20 1.46 -7.97
N VAL A 255 -5.56 1.20 -9.13
CA VAL A 255 -5.37 2.20 -10.20
C VAL A 255 -6.70 2.63 -10.81
N ASP A 256 -7.59 1.67 -11.08
CA ASP A 256 -8.92 1.94 -11.64
C ASP A 256 -9.77 2.77 -10.66
N LEU A 257 -9.73 2.43 -9.36
CA LEU A 257 -10.42 3.20 -8.33
C LEU A 257 -9.86 4.61 -8.20
N ALA A 258 -8.54 4.77 -8.15
CA ALA A 258 -7.90 6.08 -8.07
C ALA A 258 -8.27 6.97 -9.25
N THR A 259 -8.35 6.40 -10.46
CA THR A 259 -8.77 7.13 -11.66
C THR A 259 -10.24 7.59 -11.56
N LYS A 260 -11.13 6.74 -11.00
CA LYS A 260 -12.54 7.12 -10.77
C LYS A 260 -12.66 8.22 -9.70
N MET A 261 -11.90 8.11 -8.60
CA MET A 261 -11.87 9.10 -7.54
C MET A 261 -11.26 10.44 -8.00
N GLU A 262 -10.22 10.40 -8.82
CA GLU A 262 -9.65 11.60 -9.48
C GLU A 262 -10.70 12.33 -10.34
N ASN A 263 -11.44 11.59 -11.16
CA ASN A 263 -12.50 12.16 -11.98
C ASN A 263 -13.63 12.74 -11.14
N LEU A 264 -13.99 12.09 -10.05
CA LEU A 264 -14.97 12.58 -9.09
C LEU A 264 -14.49 13.89 -8.46
N ASP A 265 -13.27 13.93 -7.97
CA ASP A 265 -12.66 15.11 -7.35
C ASP A 265 -12.60 16.28 -8.35
N LYS A 266 -12.15 16.05 -9.58
CA LYS A 266 -12.15 17.04 -10.65
C LYS A 266 -13.56 17.57 -10.98
N SER A 267 -14.57 16.71 -11.00
CA SER A 267 -15.97 17.09 -11.27
C SER A 267 -16.59 17.99 -10.22
N LYS A 268 -16.06 17.92 -8.98
CA LYS A 268 -16.48 18.74 -7.84
C LYS A 268 -15.57 19.95 -7.61
N GLY A 269 -14.70 20.27 -8.53
CA GLY A 269 -13.85 21.46 -8.50
C GLY A 269 -12.57 21.33 -7.67
N GLY A 270 -12.06 20.10 -7.48
CA GLY A 270 -10.92 19.87 -6.60
C GLY A 270 -11.33 20.12 -5.16
N TYR A 271 -12.05 19.21 -4.61
CA TYR A 271 -12.88 19.33 -3.39
C TYR A 271 -12.19 19.94 -2.18
N TYR A 272 -10.90 19.68 -2.01
CA TYR A 272 -10.19 20.08 -0.80
C TYR A 272 -9.70 21.53 -0.88
N ASP A 273 -10.58 22.48 -0.54
CA ASP A 273 -10.20 23.91 -0.40
C ASP A 273 -9.71 24.28 1.00
N GLY A 274 -9.63 23.29 1.89
CA GLY A 274 -9.23 23.50 3.28
C GLY A 274 -10.30 24.17 4.15
N ASN A 275 -11.50 24.43 3.61
CA ASN A 275 -12.59 25.06 4.33
C ASN A 275 -13.79 24.11 4.44
N PRO A 276 -13.97 23.43 5.59
CA PRO A 276 -15.12 22.55 5.79
C PRO A 276 -16.47 23.31 5.79
N ALA A 277 -16.45 24.64 5.81
CA ALA A 277 -17.64 25.47 5.77
C ALA A 277 -18.01 25.97 4.37
N SER A 278 -17.14 25.81 3.35
CA SER A 278 -17.50 26.11 1.95
C SER A 278 -18.29 24.97 1.31
N SER A 279 -19.02 24.25 2.12
CA SER A 279 -19.84 23.13 1.77
C SER A 279 -20.89 23.49 0.73
N THR A 280 -20.79 22.91 -0.43
CA THR A 280 -22.01 22.54 -1.12
C THR A 280 -22.68 21.43 -0.32
N PRO A 281 -23.97 21.51 -0.01
CA PRO A 281 -24.69 20.56 0.85
C PRO A 281 -24.72 19.12 0.32
N ASP A 282 -24.34 18.92 -0.92
CA ASP A 282 -24.28 17.62 -1.60
C ASP A 282 -22.98 16.86 -1.31
N LEU A 283 -22.31 17.18 -0.20
CA LEU A 283 -21.14 16.45 0.22
C LEU A 283 -21.52 15.00 0.50
N ILE A 284 -21.18 14.20 -0.48
CA ILE A 284 -21.14 12.74 -0.44
C ILE A 284 -20.32 12.25 0.75
N TRP A 285 -19.58 13.13 1.31
CA TRP A 285 -18.59 13.01 2.36
C TRP A 285 -19.21 13.20 3.72
N GLY A 286 -20.05 12.31 4.12
CA GLY A 286 -20.60 12.36 5.47
C GLY A 286 -19.51 12.24 6.52
N TYR A 287 -19.64 13.07 7.49
CA TYR A 287 -18.84 13.10 8.69
C TYR A 287 -19.07 11.85 9.54
N PHE A 288 -18.00 11.23 10.02
CA PHE A 288 -18.08 10.43 11.22
C PHE A 288 -18.52 11.25 12.45
N ASP A 289 -18.30 12.57 12.38
CA ASP A 289 -18.60 13.53 13.44
C ASP A 289 -19.98 14.16 13.38
N ASP A 290 -20.72 14.00 12.31
CA ASP A 290 -22.02 14.66 12.14
C ASP A 290 -23.13 14.11 13.05
N ALA A 291 -22.82 13.08 13.79
CA ALA A 291 -23.72 12.58 14.81
C ALA A 291 -23.75 13.42 16.08
N GLY A 292 -23.10 14.59 16.11
CA GLY A 292 -23.10 15.47 17.29
C GLY A 292 -22.44 14.84 18.52
N PHE A 293 -21.63 13.86 18.33
CA PHE A 293 -20.89 13.20 19.39
C PHE A 293 -19.62 13.99 19.62
N GLY A 294 -19.55 14.72 20.71
CA GLY A 294 -18.48 15.60 21.11
C GLY A 294 -17.09 14.98 21.10
N CYS A 295 -16.62 14.67 19.90
CA CYS A 295 -15.20 14.44 19.67
C CYS A 295 -14.51 15.77 19.95
N ASN A 296 -13.57 15.75 20.87
CA ASN A 296 -12.75 16.91 21.15
C ASN A 296 -12.21 17.46 19.82
N TYR A 297 -12.74 18.61 19.45
CA TYR A 297 -12.55 19.29 18.18
C TYR A 297 -11.08 19.50 17.78
N ASN A 298 -10.14 19.34 18.72
CA ASN A 298 -8.72 19.64 18.54
C ASN A 298 -7.85 18.46 18.13
N GLU A 299 -8.22 17.22 18.39
CA GLU A 299 -7.42 16.05 17.99
C GLU A 299 -8.01 15.29 16.78
N GLY A 300 -9.31 15.43 16.53
CA GLY A 300 -10.00 14.75 15.44
C GLY A 300 -10.01 15.52 14.11
N GLN A 301 -9.68 16.80 14.09
CA GLN A 301 -9.85 17.63 12.89
C GLN A 301 -8.93 17.28 11.73
N ALA A 302 -7.68 16.89 11.97
CA ALA A 302 -6.77 16.53 10.90
C ALA A 302 -7.18 15.18 10.26
N LEU A 303 -7.48 14.18 11.09
CA LEU A 303 -7.94 12.86 10.62
C LEU A 303 -9.33 12.94 9.97
N ALA A 304 -10.26 13.73 10.54
CA ALA A 304 -11.59 13.95 9.97
C ALA A 304 -11.52 14.59 8.57
N ARG A 305 -10.65 15.56 8.35
CA ARG A 305 -10.48 16.22 7.04
C ARG A 305 -9.93 15.27 5.99
N SER A 306 -8.89 14.51 6.31
CA SER A 306 -8.33 13.51 5.39
C SER A 306 -9.29 12.36 5.13
N SER A 307 -10.07 11.95 6.13
CA SER A 307 -11.02 10.85 5.97
C SER A 307 -12.13 11.14 4.95
N MET A 308 -12.40 12.42 4.68
CA MET A 308 -13.41 12.86 3.70
C MET A 308 -12.84 13.10 2.30
N ASP A 309 -11.53 13.10 2.15
CA ASP A 309 -10.85 13.32 0.89
C ASP A 309 -10.95 12.07 0.00
N PRO A 310 -11.58 12.13 -1.19
CA PRO A 310 -11.74 10.97 -2.07
C PRO A 310 -10.42 10.38 -2.54
N MET A 311 -9.37 11.20 -2.60
CA MET A 311 -8.05 10.75 -3.05
C MET A 311 -7.21 10.16 -1.92
N TYR A 312 -7.53 10.46 -0.66
CA TYR A 312 -6.67 10.09 0.47
C TYR A 312 -6.45 8.58 0.58
N GLY A 313 -7.52 7.80 0.69
CA GLY A 313 -7.41 6.35 0.93
C GLY A 313 -6.73 5.61 -0.23
N VAL A 314 -7.10 5.92 -1.47
CA VAL A 314 -6.52 5.25 -2.64
C VAL A 314 -5.03 5.56 -2.79
N ILE A 315 -4.62 6.78 -2.51
CA ILE A 315 -3.21 7.18 -2.56
C ILE A 315 -2.43 6.58 -1.37
N ALA A 316 -3.05 6.52 -0.18
CA ALA A 316 -2.43 5.87 0.98
C ALA A 316 -2.17 4.37 0.71
N ALA A 317 -3.14 3.66 0.13
CA ALA A 317 -2.98 2.26 -0.26
C ALA A 317 -1.85 2.05 -1.28
N MET A 318 -1.62 3.00 -2.19
CA MET A 318 -0.51 2.96 -3.15
C MET A 318 0.86 3.06 -2.47
N GLY A 319 0.94 3.63 -1.27
CA GLY A 319 2.18 3.61 -0.48
C GLY A 319 2.66 2.20 -0.13
N ASN A 320 1.76 1.21 -0.14
CA ASN A 320 2.08 -0.21 0.09
C ASN A 320 2.18 -1.02 -1.22
N ASN A 321 1.87 -0.43 -2.39
CA ASN A 321 1.91 -1.12 -3.68
C ASN A 321 2.66 -0.28 -4.72
N PRO A 322 3.99 -0.53 -4.90
CA PRO A 322 4.82 0.21 -5.84
C PRO A 322 4.31 0.18 -7.28
N ASP A 323 3.83 -0.97 -7.75
CA ASP A 323 3.31 -1.13 -9.11
C ASP A 323 2.05 -0.27 -9.34
N ALA A 324 1.13 -0.27 -8.39
CA ALA A 324 -0.05 0.59 -8.45
C ALA A 324 0.34 2.07 -8.38
N ALA A 325 1.27 2.43 -7.50
CA ALA A 325 1.76 3.80 -7.39
C ALA A 325 2.36 4.29 -8.71
N LEU A 326 3.25 3.51 -9.31
CA LEU A 326 3.86 3.88 -10.59
C LEU A 326 2.84 3.90 -11.72
N ALA A 327 1.99 2.88 -11.86
CA ALA A 327 0.98 2.82 -12.90
C ALA A 327 -0.06 3.96 -12.80
N TYR A 328 -0.34 4.43 -11.59
CA TYR A 328 -1.20 5.60 -11.41
C TYR A 328 -0.44 6.90 -11.71
N LEU A 329 0.77 7.09 -11.18
CA LEU A 329 1.53 8.32 -11.38
C LEU A 329 2.02 8.50 -12.83
N VAL A 330 2.31 7.41 -13.53
CA VAL A 330 2.87 7.40 -14.89
C VAL A 330 2.08 6.43 -15.79
N PRO A 331 0.79 6.71 -16.07
CA PRO A 331 -0.07 5.78 -16.82
C PRO A 331 0.29 5.65 -18.30
N ASP A 332 0.97 6.62 -18.88
CA ASP A 332 1.37 6.61 -20.29
C ASP A 332 2.70 7.32 -20.52
N GLY A 333 3.38 6.91 -21.58
CA GLY A 333 4.66 7.46 -21.99
C GLY A 333 5.51 6.40 -22.70
N SER A 334 6.75 6.75 -23.02
CA SER A 334 7.71 5.82 -23.63
C SER A 334 9.14 6.32 -23.47
N VAL A 335 10.10 5.39 -23.57
CA VAL A 335 11.51 5.72 -23.61
C VAL A 335 11.85 6.35 -24.97
N ASN A 336 12.47 7.52 -24.95
CA ASN A 336 13.00 8.14 -26.16
C ASN A 336 14.23 7.35 -26.65
N PRO A 337 14.20 6.76 -27.85
CA PRO A 337 15.28 5.89 -28.31
C PRO A 337 16.61 6.61 -28.56
N LYS A 338 16.62 7.96 -28.60
CA LYS A 338 17.86 8.74 -28.79
C LYS A 338 18.51 9.13 -27.48
N SER A 339 17.73 9.50 -26.48
CA SER A 339 18.25 9.96 -25.19
C SER A 339 18.23 8.87 -24.11
N GLY A 340 17.47 7.78 -24.30
CA GLY A 340 17.24 6.77 -23.26
C GLY A 340 16.34 7.27 -22.10
N LEU A 341 15.86 8.50 -22.16
CA LEU A 341 15.03 9.07 -21.11
C LEU A 341 13.53 8.81 -21.34
N TRP A 342 12.79 8.69 -20.27
CA TRP A 342 11.33 8.58 -20.33
C TRP A 342 10.69 9.90 -20.78
N VAL A 343 9.77 9.80 -21.70
CA VAL A 343 8.92 10.91 -22.17
C VAL A 343 7.48 10.62 -21.76
N PRO A 344 6.90 11.42 -20.86
CA PRO A 344 5.54 11.21 -20.39
C PRO A 344 4.53 11.45 -21.50
N GLY A 345 3.46 10.68 -21.47
CA GLY A 345 2.29 10.90 -22.32
C GLY A 345 1.40 12.05 -21.83
N ALA A 346 0.30 12.26 -22.53
CA ALA A 346 -0.64 13.33 -22.20
C ALA A 346 -1.33 13.10 -20.85
N THR A 347 -1.76 11.87 -20.59
CA THR A 347 -2.45 11.51 -19.34
C THR A 347 -1.55 11.68 -18.14
N THR A 348 -0.28 11.28 -18.25
CA THR A 348 0.73 11.48 -17.20
C THR A 348 0.92 12.96 -16.88
N ASN A 349 1.07 13.80 -17.91
CA ASN A 349 1.25 15.24 -17.73
C ASN A 349 0.01 15.90 -17.07
N GLU A 350 -1.19 15.56 -17.53
CA GLU A 350 -2.45 16.08 -16.96
C GLU A 350 -2.63 15.66 -15.50
N ARG A 351 -2.32 14.40 -15.19
CA ARG A 351 -2.41 13.87 -13.82
C ARG A 351 -1.43 14.57 -12.89
N TRP A 352 -0.18 14.72 -13.27
CA TRP A 352 0.80 15.44 -12.47
C TRP A 352 0.43 16.90 -12.27
N ALA A 353 -0.08 17.58 -13.30
CA ALA A 353 -0.57 18.94 -13.16
C ALA A 353 -1.71 19.04 -12.16
N PHE A 354 -2.66 18.09 -12.18
CA PHE A 354 -3.74 18.00 -11.19
C PHE A 354 -3.20 17.74 -9.78
N LEU A 355 -2.39 16.71 -9.59
CA LEU A 355 -1.87 16.32 -8.27
C LEU A 355 -1.03 17.43 -7.62
N LYS A 356 -0.24 18.16 -8.41
CA LYS A 356 0.58 19.30 -7.96
C LYS A 356 -0.29 20.51 -7.59
N SER A 357 -1.34 20.79 -8.34
CA SER A 357 -2.22 21.94 -8.09
C SER A 357 -3.23 21.71 -6.99
N ARG A 358 -3.45 20.43 -6.61
CA ARG A 358 -4.40 20.04 -5.60
C ARG A 358 -3.95 20.48 -4.21
N LYS A 359 -4.90 20.98 -3.42
CA LYS A 359 -4.65 21.30 -2.02
C LYS A 359 -4.77 20.03 -1.18
N TRP A 360 -3.66 19.57 -0.68
CA TRP A 360 -3.57 18.42 0.20
C TRP A 360 -3.52 18.85 1.66
N GLU A 361 -4.16 18.07 2.52
CA GLU A 361 -3.97 18.19 3.96
C GLU A 361 -2.61 17.58 4.34
N PRO A 362 -1.74 18.29 5.09
CA PRO A 362 -0.36 17.85 5.30
C PRO A 362 -0.22 16.50 6.00
N GLU A 363 -0.92 16.28 7.10
CA GLU A 363 -0.76 15.08 7.93
C GLU A 363 -1.45 13.83 7.35
N GLY A 364 -2.44 14.01 6.47
CA GLY A 364 -3.11 12.92 5.78
C GLY A 364 -2.71 12.83 4.31
N GLY A 365 -3.29 13.71 3.50
CA GLY A 365 -3.16 13.67 2.04
C GLY A 365 -1.73 13.79 1.52
N LEU A 366 -0.93 14.75 2.03
CA LEU A 366 0.48 14.88 1.61
C LEU A 366 1.34 13.73 2.10
N ASN A 367 1.13 13.23 3.33
CA ASN A 367 1.83 12.03 3.80
C ASN A 367 1.54 10.84 2.89
N ALA A 368 0.28 10.63 2.51
CA ALA A 368 -0.12 9.57 1.60
C ALA A 368 0.49 9.75 0.20
N PHE A 369 0.43 10.96 -0.35
CA PHE A 369 0.97 11.24 -1.68
C PHE A 369 2.49 11.04 -1.74
N THR A 370 3.22 11.50 -0.72
CA THR A 370 4.66 11.28 -0.65
C THR A 370 5.03 9.81 -0.43
N ALA A 371 4.22 9.05 0.30
CA ALA A 371 4.39 7.59 0.43
C ALA A 371 4.21 6.87 -0.91
N ALA A 372 3.20 7.23 -1.71
CA ALA A 372 3.03 6.69 -3.05
C ALA A 372 4.20 7.05 -3.99
N GLN A 373 4.73 8.28 -3.90
CA GLN A 373 5.93 8.68 -4.65
C GLN A 373 7.15 7.85 -4.22
N ALA A 374 7.34 7.63 -2.92
CA ALA A 374 8.41 6.79 -2.39
C ALA A 374 8.28 5.34 -2.85
N ALA A 375 7.07 4.78 -2.82
CA ALA A 375 6.78 3.43 -3.31
C ALA A 375 7.13 3.30 -4.80
N ALA A 376 6.63 4.21 -5.65
CA ALA A 376 6.93 4.21 -7.09
C ALA A 376 8.44 4.29 -7.37
N SER A 377 9.21 5.03 -6.55
CA SER A 377 10.66 5.17 -6.72
C SER A 377 11.44 3.87 -6.51
N SER A 378 10.89 2.90 -5.77
CA SER A 378 11.54 1.61 -5.56
C SER A 378 11.67 0.81 -6.84
N LEU A 379 10.81 1.05 -7.83
CA LEU A 379 10.83 0.39 -9.13
C LEU A 379 11.92 0.90 -10.10
N ARG A 380 12.75 1.86 -9.67
CA ARG A 380 13.95 2.25 -10.42
C ARG A 380 14.97 1.12 -10.59
N SER A 381 14.93 0.14 -9.69
CA SER A 381 15.74 -1.08 -9.77
C SER A 381 15.03 -2.24 -10.47
N SER A 382 13.89 -2.01 -11.14
CA SER A 382 13.16 -3.05 -11.87
C SER A 382 13.97 -3.59 -13.03
N ASP A 383 13.86 -4.88 -13.29
CA ASP A 383 14.45 -5.55 -14.47
C ASP A 383 13.77 -5.10 -15.77
N SER A 384 12.54 -4.60 -15.71
CA SER A 384 11.89 -3.95 -16.84
C SER A 384 12.46 -2.56 -17.07
N SER A 385 13.17 -2.39 -18.20
CA SER A 385 13.78 -1.10 -18.58
C SER A 385 12.76 0.04 -18.68
N ASP A 386 11.56 -0.25 -19.18
CA ASP A 386 10.51 0.75 -19.32
C ASP A 386 9.94 1.15 -17.96
N GLN A 387 9.73 0.19 -17.06
CA GLN A 387 9.28 0.43 -15.70
C GLN A 387 10.34 1.22 -14.91
N ALA A 388 11.60 0.82 -14.99
CA ALA A 388 12.70 1.52 -14.34
C ALA A 388 12.84 2.97 -14.85
N SER A 389 12.68 3.20 -16.16
CA SER A 389 12.75 4.53 -16.77
C SER A 389 11.54 5.40 -16.34
N ALA A 390 10.34 4.83 -16.30
CA ALA A 390 9.14 5.52 -15.81
C ALA A 390 9.27 5.88 -14.33
N ALA A 391 9.78 4.96 -13.50
CA ALA A 391 10.04 5.18 -12.08
C ALA A 391 11.12 6.25 -11.84
N THR A 392 12.16 6.28 -12.69
CA THR A 392 13.20 7.33 -12.65
C THR A 392 12.59 8.69 -12.94
N TRP A 393 11.76 8.80 -13.96
CA TRP A 393 11.06 10.04 -14.30
C TRP A 393 10.12 10.48 -13.14
N ALA A 394 9.32 9.57 -12.60
CA ALA A 394 8.42 9.85 -11.47
C ALA A 394 9.22 10.35 -10.23
N THR A 395 10.37 9.72 -9.95
CA THR A 395 11.25 10.10 -8.84
C THR A 395 11.77 11.52 -9.02
N ALA A 396 12.24 11.86 -10.22
CA ALA A 396 12.69 13.22 -10.55
C ALA A 396 11.58 14.27 -10.33
N ARG A 397 10.37 13.99 -10.82
CA ARG A 397 9.21 14.89 -10.63
C ARG A 397 8.82 15.01 -9.15
N SER A 398 8.96 13.94 -8.37
CA SER A 398 8.70 13.95 -6.93
C SER A 398 9.71 14.81 -6.16
N ILE A 399 10.98 14.73 -6.53
CA ILE A 399 12.04 15.58 -5.96
C ILE A 399 11.76 17.06 -6.29
N GLU A 400 11.43 17.38 -7.54
CA GLU A 400 11.08 18.74 -7.95
C GLU A 400 9.84 19.25 -7.19
N TYR A 401 8.79 18.43 -7.07
CA TYR A 401 7.60 18.78 -6.31
C TYR A 401 7.92 19.11 -4.86
N ALA A 402 8.72 18.27 -4.21
CA ALA A 402 9.13 18.49 -2.83
C ALA A 402 9.84 19.83 -2.64
N VAL A 403 10.72 20.23 -3.57
CA VAL A 403 11.53 21.43 -3.41
C VAL A 403 10.85 22.70 -3.90
N ASN A 404 10.14 22.61 -5.04
CA ASN A 404 9.65 23.78 -5.74
C ASN A 404 8.17 24.11 -5.42
N ASP A 405 7.36 23.09 -5.11
CA ASP A 405 5.93 23.27 -4.91
C ASP A 405 5.52 23.23 -3.42
N LEU A 406 6.35 22.63 -2.53
CA LEU A 406 6.09 22.58 -1.10
C LEU A 406 6.93 23.59 -0.32
N SER A 407 6.27 24.29 0.61
CA SER A 407 7.00 25.07 1.62
C SER A 407 7.56 24.16 2.73
N THR A 408 8.64 24.60 3.37
CA THR A 408 9.23 23.84 4.50
C THR A 408 8.29 23.65 5.67
N SER A 409 7.31 24.55 5.85
CA SER A 409 6.29 24.44 6.90
C SER A 409 5.25 23.32 6.66
N GLN A 410 5.20 22.77 5.46
CA GLN A 410 4.31 21.65 5.12
C GLN A 410 4.96 20.28 5.37
N TYR A 411 6.28 20.26 5.60
CA TYR A 411 7.01 19.00 5.81
C TYR A 411 6.67 18.41 7.18
N THR A 412 5.95 17.32 7.18
CA THR A 412 5.76 16.48 8.37
C THR A 412 6.95 15.54 8.55
N GLU A 413 7.10 14.92 9.72
CA GLU A 413 8.16 13.91 9.95
C GLU A 413 7.99 12.71 9.00
N THR A 414 6.77 12.26 8.74
CA THR A 414 6.47 11.19 7.78
C THR A 414 6.88 11.57 6.35
N MET A 415 6.61 12.82 5.92
CA MET A 415 7.05 13.27 4.60
C MET A 415 8.58 13.28 4.46
N LYS A 416 9.30 13.69 5.52
CA LYS A 416 10.76 13.64 5.52
C LYS A 416 11.29 12.22 5.36
N GLU A 417 10.66 11.26 6.04
CA GLU A 417 10.98 9.83 5.88
C GLU A 417 10.68 9.33 4.46
N ASN A 418 9.52 9.65 3.90
CA ASN A 418 9.18 9.30 2.52
C ASN A 418 10.15 9.91 1.50
N PHE A 419 10.50 11.18 1.64
CA PHE A 419 11.45 11.82 0.76
C PHE A 419 12.89 11.27 0.91
N SER A 420 13.26 10.76 2.08
CA SER A 420 14.53 10.08 2.26
C SER A 420 14.63 8.80 1.43
N VAL A 421 13.49 8.12 1.18
CA VAL A 421 13.44 6.97 0.29
C VAL A 421 13.67 7.34 -1.17
N LEU A 422 13.17 8.50 -1.64
CA LEU A 422 13.47 9.01 -2.98
C LEU A 422 14.98 9.24 -3.15
N VAL A 423 15.61 9.85 -2.14
CA VAL A 423 17.06 10.07 -2.12
C VAL A 423 17.82 8.75 -2.10
N ALA A 424 17.39 7.79 -1.26
CA ALA A 424 18.03 6.49 -1.16
C ALA A 424 17.96 5.69 -2.47
N ASN A 425 16.79 5.69 -3.13
CA ASN A 425 16.61 5.00 -4.41
C ASN A 425 17.34 5.72 -5.58
N SER A 426 17.87 6.91 -5.35
CA SER A 426 18.65 7.71 -6.30
C SER A 426 20.12 7.90 -5.88
N ALA A 427 20.59 7.12 -4.91
CA ALA A 427 21.88 7.35 -4.26
C ALA A 427 23.06 7.29 -5.23
N ASN A 428 23.05 6.37 -6.20
CA ASN A 428 24.14 6.24 -7.19
C ASN A 428 24.24 7.49 -8.08
N GLU A 429 23.12 8.01 -8.57
CA GLU A 429 23.09 9.22 -9.40
C GLU A 429 23.43 10.47 -8.59
N ILE A 430 22.98 10.51 -7.34
CA ILE A 430 23.31 11.63 -6.44
C ILE A 430 24.80 11.65 -6.14
N GLU A 431 25.40 10.50 -5.86
CA GLU A 431 26.84 10.37 -5.63
C GLU A 431 27.62 10.78 -6.87
N TYR A 432 27.22 10.30 -8.05
CA TYR A 432 27.84 10.64 -9.32
C TYR A 432 27.80 12.16 -9.60
N VAL A 433 26.66 12.81 -9.36
CA VAL A 433 26.50 14.25 -9.48
C VAL A 433 27.35 15.00 -8.44
N ALA A 434 27.46 14.50 -7.21
CA ALA A 434 28.28 15.07 -6.15
C ALA A 434 29.77 15.07 -6.50
N GLN A 435 30.22 14.06 -7.23
CA GLN A 435 31.59 13.94 -7.74
C GLN A 435 31.86 14.76 -9.02
N GLY A 436 30.89 15.50 -9.52
CA GLY A 436 31.01 16.35 -10.71
C GLY A 436 30.66 15.66 -12.02
N GLY A 437 30.01 14.53 -11.95
CA GLY A 437 29.45 13.85 -13.12
C GLY A 437 28.21 14.54 -13.69
N SER A 438 27.85 14.20 -14.94
CA SER A 438 26.63 14.72 -15.58
C SER A 438 25.39 14.10 -14.96
N PRO A 439 24.32 14.88 -14.68
CA PRO A 439 23.11 14.40 -14.01
C PRO A 439 22.16 13.60 -14.91
N ASP A 440 22.61 13.09 -16.05
CA ASP A 440 21.78 12.43 -17.09
C ASP A 440 20.90 11.29 -16.53
N GLY A 441 21.27 10.73 -15.37
CA GLY A 441 20.51 9.64 -14.73
C GLY A 441 19.23 10.09 -14.02
N LEU A 442 19.16 11.29 -13.44
CA LEU A 442 17.97 11.76 -12.71
C LEU A 442 16.98 12.51 -13.61
N GLY A 443 17.44 13.06 -14.76
CA GLY A 443 16.54 13.76 -15.69
C GLY A 443 15.78 14.93 -15.05
N LEU A 444 16.35 15.54 -13.99
CA LEU A 444 15.88 16.79 -13.44
C LEU A 444 16.19 17.86 -14.50
N ASN A 445 15.47 18.80 -14.74
CA ASN A 445 15.48 19.92 -15.69
C ASN A 445 16.73 20.21 -16.58
N GLY A 446 17.71 19.30 -16.68
CA GLY A 446 18.77 19.33 -17.68
C GLY A 446 19.93 20.33 -17.47
N ASP A 447 20.04 20.94 -16.30
CA ASP A 447 21.15 21.83 -15.93
C ASP A 447 21.79 21.28 -14.64
N GLU A 448 23.05 20.89 -14.71
CA GLU A 448 23.80 20.28 -13.60
C GLU A 448 23.76 21.12 -12.31
N ALA A 449 23.78 22.42 -12.40
CA ALA A 449 23.75 23.32 -11.24
C ALA A 449 22.37 23.33 -10.59
N THR A 450 21.29 23.31 -11.40
CA THR A 450 19.91 23.26 -10.93
C THR A 450 19.62 21.92 -10.26
N ASP A 451 20.05 20.83 -10.87
CA ASP A 451 19.84 19.49 -10.35
C ASP A 451 20.55 19.26 -9.02
N ARG A 452 21.82 19.70 -8.92
CA ARG A 452 22.56 19.62 -7.68
C ARG A 452 21.95 20.49 -6.59
N ASN A 453 21.48 21.68 -6.90
CA ASN A 453 20.83 22.57 -5.95
C ASN A 453 19.48 21.99 -5.48
N THR A 454 18.71 21.41 -6.38
CA THR A 454 17.42 20.79 -6.06
C THR A 454 17.59 19.61 -5.11
N VAL A 455 18.49 18.68 -5.42
CA VAL A 455 18.77 17.52 -4.56
C VAL A 455 19.35 17.96 -3.21
N SER A 456 20.32 18.88 -3.21
CA SER A 456 20.90 19.41 -1.97
C SER A 456 19.86 20.10 -1.09
N SER A 457 18.94 20.84 -1.70
CA SER A 457 17.85 21.49 -0.99
C SER A 457 16.88 20.46 -0.36
N LEU A 458 16.55 19.39 -1.07
CA LEU A 458 15.73 18.31 -0.51
C LEU A 458 16.44 17.68 0.68
N ILE A 459 17.69 17.25 0.52
CA ILE A 459 18.48 16.65 1.60
C ILE A 459 18.51 17.59 2.81
N TYR A 460 18.81 18.88 2.61
CA TYR A 460 18.83 19.85 3.70
C TYR A 460 17.50 19.93 4.46
N ARG A 461 16.35 19.85 3.75
CA ARG A 461 15.01 19.95 4.35
C ARG A 461 14.59 18.73 5.16
N ILE A 462 15.22 17.57 4.97
CA ILE A 462 14.83 16.31 5.61
C ILE A 462 15.82 15.83 6.67
N MET A 463 17.03 16.39 6.73
CA MET A 463 18.11 15.88 7.59
C MET A 463 17.94 16.17 9.08
N ASP A 464 16.97 16.99 9.48
CA ASP A 464 16.60 17.18 10.89
C ASP A 464 15.76 16.01 11.46
N ASN A 465 15.19 15.15 10.60
CA ASN A 465 14.57 13.89 10.98
C ASN A 465 15.63 12.78 11.08
N LYS A 466 15.70 12.09 12.22
CA LYS A 466 16.74 11.07 12.49
C LYS A 466 16.65 9.86 11.58
N ASN A 467 15.42 9.40 11.27
CA ASN A 467 15.20 8.24 10.41
C ASN A 467 15.54 8.57 8.97
N ALA A 468 15.11 9.75 8.49
CA ALA A 468 15.46 10.24 7.17
C ALA A 468 16.99 10.40 7.02
N ALA A 469 17.66 10.99 7.99
CA ALA A 469 19.11 11.12 8.00
C ALA A 469 19.81 9.76 7.93
N ALA A 470 19.36 8.78 8.75
CA ALA A 470 19.92 7.44 8.74
C ALA A 470 19.76 6.75 7.37
N THR A 471 18.57 6.87 6.75
CA THR A 471 18.26 6.32 5.43
C THR A 471 19.17 6.92 4.36
N VAL A 472 19.28 8.25 4.29
CA VAL A 472 20.13 8.96 3.33
C VAL A 472 21.61 8.58 3.52
N PHE A 473 22.12 8.60 4.75
CA PHE A 473 23.51 8.25 5.03
C PHE A 473 23.82 6.81 4.64
N SER A 474 22.94 5.87 4.98
CA SER A 474 23.14 4.46 4.63
C SER A 474 23.21 4.27 3.12
N ALA A 475 22.31 4.89 2.37
CA ALA A 475 22.23 4.74 0.93
C ALA A 475 23.44 5.37 0.21
N LEU A 476 23.81 6.59 0.56
CA LEU A 476 24.97 7.27 -0.03
C LEU A 476 26.29 6.56 0.32
N THR A 477 26.41 6.04 1.55
CA THR A 477 27.58 5.25 1.92
C THR A 477 27.68 3.97 1.09
N GLN A 478 26.54 3.27 0.87
CA GLN A 478 26.52 2.07 0.04
C GLN A 478 26.85 2.38 -1.43
N ALA A 479 26.40 3.51 -1.96
CA ALA A 479 26.71 3.95 -3.31
C ALA A 479 28.21 4.20 -3.47
N SER A 480 28.85 4.89 -2.53
CA SER A 480 30.28 5.22 -2.57
C SER A 480 31.23 4.00 -2.43
N PHE A 481 30.74 2.84 -2.00
CA PHE A 481 31.53 1.60 -1.93
C PHE A 481 31.39 0.70 -3.18
N ARG A 482 30.55 1.09 -4.14
CA ARG A 482 30.34 0.28 -5.38
C ARG A 482 31.28 0.69 -6.52
N ASP A 483 31.97 1.81 -6.39
CA ASP A 483 33.04 2.29 -7.28
C ASP A 483 34.41 1.76 -6.79
#